data_faed1bb9d9d19af75986681612939af8
#
_entry.id   faed1bb9d9d19af75986681612939af8
#
_cell.length_a   1.000
_cell.length_b   1.000
_cell.length_c   1.000
_cell.angle_alpha   90.00
_cell.angle_beta   90.00
_cell.angle_gamma   90.00
#
_symmetry.space_group_name_H-M   'P 1'
#
loop_
_entity.id
_entity.type
_entity.pdbx_description
1 polymer ?
#
loop_
_entity_poly.entity_id
_entity_poly.type
_entity_poly.pdbx_seq_one_letter_code
_entity_poly.pdbx_strand_id
1 'polypeptide(L)'
;AEIAGADIVGTVSETGERTGLKLFETAGNKYGFEPMIYIAPRYSALDAVKQELIVITEKTEAMAYIDTPDGWGFNQAIESRGAEGDFATLKAGQKLLFPHVLVANPEYNPDVEDPGERYLTLPVSAYAAGLRAKVDLTEGWHVSSSNHAYTGIEGTDVPITFALSDKTCEANLLNAQGITTVVNMYGNGIVEWGNYTAAFPSTTTPDAFECVRRSLMIMKRSITMACAQFIDVKQVKQADIDLVRNIVNQYYNRLTAEGKIVYGQCFFDPAKNPATELAQGYVTFSNEWTPAVPMQRMTFDHKIDINKLSTIE
;
A
#
# COMPACT_ATOMS: atom_id res chain seq x y z
N ALA A 1 -23.40 -1.98 -23.52
CA ALA A 1 -23.77 -1.05 -22.46
C ALA A 1 -22.48 -0.54 -21.83
N GLU A 2 -22.37 0.75 -21.63
CA GLU A 2 -21.25 1.37 -20.91
C GLU A 2 -21.35 1.00 -19.44
N ILE A 3 -20.25 0.58 -18.82
CA ILE A 3 -20.21 0.22 -17.40
C ILE A 3 -20.14 1.51 -16.58
N ALA A 4 -21.12 1.74 -15.73
CA ALA A 4 -21.16 2.89 -14.85
C ALA A 4 -20.42 2.62 -13.51
N GLY A 5 -19.98 3.68 -12.83
CA GLY A 5 -19.36 3.55 -11.51
C GLY A 5 -20.25 2.82 -10.49
N ALA A 6 -21.57 2.98 -10.59
CA ALA A 6 -22.54 2.27 -9.76
C ALA A 6 -22.51 0.75 -9.93
N ASP A 7 -22.23 0.27 -11.13
CA ASP A 7 -22.11 -1.18 -11.41
C ASP A 7 -20.89 -1.78 -10.72
N ILE A 8 -19.80 -1.00 -10.66
CA ILE A 8 -18.55 -1.38 -9.97
C ILE A 8 -18.74 -1.35 -8.45
N VAL A 9 -19.37 -0.30 -7.91
CA VAL A 9 -19.69 -0.18 -6.47
C VAL A 9 -20.60 -1.35 -6.04
N GLY A 10 -21.61 -1.61 -6.85
CA GLY A 10 -22.61 -2.63 -6.56
C GLY A 10 -23.61 -2.23 -5.48
N THR A 11 -24.49 -3.16 -5.17
CA THR A 11 -25.59 -2.97 -4.21
C THR A 11 -25.73 -4.15 -3.27
N VAL A 12 -26.49 -3.97 -2.21
CA VAL A 12 -26.96 -5.05 -1.33
C VAL A 12 -28.49 -5.06 -1.46
N SER A 13 -29.06 -6.17 -1.94
CA SER A 13 -30.51 -6.36 -2.07
C SER A 13 -31.19 -6.53 -0.70
N GLU A 14 -32.50 -6.41 -0.63
CA GLU A 14 -33.29 -6.72 0.57
C GLU A 14 -33.12 -8.16 1.05
N THR A 15 -32.79 -9.09 0.16
CA THR A 15 -32.50 -10.49 0.47
C THR A 15 -31.05 -10.72 0.91
N GLY A 16 -30.19 -9.67 0.94
CA GLY A 16 -28.80 -9.75 1.32
C GLY A 16 -27.84 -10.15 0.20
N GLU A 17 -28.33 -10.29 -1.06
CA GLU A 17 -27.46 -10.48 -2.22
C GLU A 17 -26.63 -9.24 -2.49
N ARG A 18 -25.34 -9.44 -2.76
CA ARG A 18 -24.36 -8.38 -3.02
C ARG A 18 -23.85 -8.45 -4.46
N THR A 19 -23.56 -7.28 -5.01
CA THR A 19 -22.94 -7.13 -6.33
C THR A 19 -21.74 -6.20 -6.25
N GLY A 20 -20.89 -6.16 -7.30
CA GLY A 20 -19.74 -5.27 -7.38
C GLY A 20 -18.75 -5.41 -6.21
N LEU A 21 -18.18 -4.30 -5.76
CA LEU A 21 -17.23 -4.28 -4.63
C LEU A 21 -17.84 -4.77 -3.31
N LYS A 22 -19.17 -4.68 -3.13
CA LYS A 22 -19.86 -5.19 -1.93
C LYS A 22 -19.72 -6.70 -1.75
N LEU A 23 -19.41 -7.45 -2.80
CA LEU A 23 -19.15 -8.90 -2.73
C LEU A 23 -17.97 -9.23 -1.81
N PHE A 24 -16.96 -8.36 -1.75
CA PHE A 24 -15.78 -8.59 -0.93
C PHE A 24 -16.06 -8.58 0.57
N GLU A 25 -17.16 -7.95 1.03
CA GLU A 25 -17.56 -7.97 2.44
C GLU A 25 -17.87 -9.39 2.96
N THR A 26 -18.20 -10.31 2.05
CA THR A 26 -18.51 -11.71 2.40
C THR A 26 -17.36 -12.67 2.12
N ALA A 27 -16.24 -12.19 1.57
CA ALA A 27 -15.13 -13.03 1.15
C ALA A 27 -14.54 -13.86 2.29
N GLY A 28 -14.36 -13.24 3.48
CA GLY A 28 -13.83 -13.91 4.65
C GLY A 28 -14.67 -15.12 5.08
N ASN A 29 -15.99 -14.98 5.14
CA ASN A 29 -16.89 -16.06 5.51
C ASN A 29 -17.04 -17.11 4.41
N LYS A 30 -17.09 -16.68 3.13
CA LYS A 30 -17.35 -17.58 2.01
C LYS A 30 -16.13 -18.39 1.57
N TYR A 31 -14.94 -17.78 1.64
CA TYR A 31 -13.71 -18.36 1.09
C TYR A 31 -12.63 -18.62 2.13
N GLY A 32 -12.82 -18.17 3.39
CA GLY A 32 -11.84 -18.30 4.46
C GLY A 32 -10.65 -17.34 4.37
N PHE A 33 -10.69 -16.36 3.45
CA PHE A 33 -9.69 -15.31 3.35
C PHE A 33 -10.32 -13.99 2.90
N GLU A 34 -9.65 -12.89 3.21
CA GLU A 34 -10.03 -11.54 2.81
C GLU A 34 -8.94 -10.92 1.95
N PRO A 35 -9.29 -10.20 0.89
CA PRO A 35 -8.32 -9.47 0.09
C PRO A 35 -7.52 -8.46 0.94
N MET A 36 -6.23 -8.31 0.60
CA MET A 36 -5.35 -7.32 1.23
C MET A 36 -5.07 -6.11 0.35
N ILE A 37 -5.40 -6.21 -0.96
CA ILE A 37 -5.27 -5.14 -1.94
C ILE A 37 -6.51 -5.16 -2.82
N TYR A 38 -7.15 -4.00 -2.95
CA TYR A 38 -8.28 -3.76 -3.86
C TYR A 38 -7.82 -2.88 -5.02
N ILE A 39 -8.23 -3.24 -6.21
CA ILE A 39 -8.02 -2.45 -7.44
C ILE A 39 -9.33 -2.39 -8.23
N ALA A 40 -9.53 -1.28 -8.92
CA ALA A 40 -10.61 -1.12 -9.89
C ALA A 40 -10.06 -0.38 -11.13
N PRO A 41 -9.18 -1.04 -11.93
CA PRO A 41 -8.51 -0.41 -13.05
C PRO A 41 -9.51 0.27 -13.99
N ARG A 42 -9.20 1.47 -14.50
CA ARG A 42 -10.06 2.37 -15.31
C ARG A 42 -11.21 3.03 -14.54
N TYR A 43 -11.66 2.46 -13.42
CA TYR A 43 -12.82 2.96 -12.67
C TYR A 43 -12.46 3.55 -11.31
N SER A 44 -11.26 3.31 -10.81
CA SER A 44 -10.83 3.70 -9.45
C SER A 44 -10.83 5.23 -9.22
N ALA A 45 -10.70 6.02 -10.30
CA ALA A 45 -10.77 7.49 -10.25
C ALA A 45 -12.20 8.04 -10.15
N LEU A 46 -13.23 7.26 -10.52
CA LEU A 46 -14.63 7.68 -10.41
C LEU A 46 -15.00 7.88 -8.94
N ASP A 47 -15.65 9.01 -8.61
CA ASP A 47 -15.93 9.39 -7.23
C ASP A 47 -16.66 8.30 -6.44
N ALA A 48 -17.71 7.72 -7.01
CA ALA A 48 -18.46 6.66 -6.36
C ALA A 48 -17.60 5.43 -6.05
N VAL A 49 -16.73 5.01 -6.99
CA VAL A 49 -15.83 3.86 -6.84
C VAL A 49 -14.73 4.18 -5.83
N LYS A 50 -14.14 5.38 -5.93
CA LYS A 50 -13.12 5.87 -5.00
C LYS A 50 -13.63 5.88 -3.56
N GLN A 51 -14.83 6.41 -3.31
CA GLN A 51 -15.44 6.44 -1.98
C GLN A 51 -15.71 5.01 -1.46
N GLU A 52 -16.20 4.11 -2.31
CA GLU A 52 -16.40 2.72 -1.90
C GLU A 52 -15.09 2.01 -1.59
N LEU A 53 -14.02 2.27 -2.35
CA LEU A 53 -12.68 1.74 -2.06
C LEU A 53 -12.14 2.27 -0.72
N ILE A 54 -12.42 3.52 -0.34
CA ILE A 54 -12.08 4.05 0.98
C ILE A 54 -12.84 3.27 2.07
N VAL A 55 -14.15 3.13 1.91
CA VAL A 55 -15.01 2.45 2.89
C VAL A 55 -14.59 0.98 3.07
N ILE A 56 -14.39 0.25 1.97
CA ILE A 56 -14.06 -1.19 2.06
C ILE A 56 -12.67 -1.41 2.68
N THR A 57 -11.69 -0.55 2.37
CA THR A 57 -10.34 -0.64 2.96
C THR A 57 -10.33 -0.33 4.45
N GLU A 58 -11.19 0.57 4.93
CA GLU A 58 -11.35 0.83 6.36
C GLU A 58 -12.00 -0.37 7.07
N LYS A 59 -13.02 -0.99 6.45
CA LYS A 59 -13.72 -2.15 7.03
C LYS A 59 -12.85 -3.41 7.09
N THR A 60 -12.07 -3.66 6.04
CA THR A 60 -11.31 -4.91 5.88
C THR A 60 -9.84 -4.77 6.29
N GLU A 61 -9.43 -3.59 6.77
CA GLU A 61 -8.02 -3.27 7.07
C GLU A 61 -7.09 -3.67 5.91
N ALA A 62 -7.42 -3.24 4.70
CA ALA A 62 -6.69 -3.51 3.46
C ALA A 62 -6.23 -2.23 2.76
N MET A 63 -5.49 -2.36 1.67
CA MET A 63 -5.08 -1.26 0.81
C MET A 63 -5.96 -1.18 -0.43
N ALA A 64 -6.13 0.03 -1.00
CA ALA A 64 -6.63 0.20 -2.36
C ALA A 64 -5.60 0.95 -3.20
N TYR A 65 -5.39 0.51 -4.43
CA TYR A 65 -4.56 1.20 -5.41
C TYR A 65 -5.47 1.91 -6.40
N ILE A 66 -5.28 3.22 -6.48
CA ILE A 66 -6.15 4.14 -7.22
C ILE A 66 -5.31 4.79 -8.31
N ASP A 67 -5.77 4.68 -9.54
CA ASP A 67 -5.16 5.36 -10.69
C ASP A 67 -5.73 6.77 -10.82
N THR A 68 -4.92 7.70 -11.33
CA THR A 68 -5.43 8.99 -11.82
C THR A 68 -6.29 8.77 -13.07
N PRO A 69 -7.19 9.70 -13.41
CA PRO A 69 -7.93 9.66 -14.67
C PRO A 69 -7.02 9.59 -15.88
N ASP A 70 -7.50 8.92 -16.94
CA ASP A 70 -6.82 8.85 -18.22
C ASP A 70 -6.64 10.26 -18.84
N GLY A 71 -5.53 10.47 -19.50
CA GLY A 71 -5.20 11.75 -20.15
C GLY A 71 -4.77 12.89 -19.21
N TRP A 72 -4.63 12.64 -17.91
CA TRP A 72 -4.10 13.66 -17.00
C TRP A 72 -2.60 13.88 -17.21
N GLY A 73 -2.21 15.17 -17.16
CA GLY A 73 -0.80 15.57 -17.11
C GLY A 73 -0.28 15.71 -15.68
N PHE A 74 1.02 15.96 -15.55
CA PHE A 74 1.71 16.17 -14.28
C PHE A 74 1.04 17.20 -13.35
N ASN A 75 0.67 18.40 -13.88
CA ASN A 75 0.08 19.46 -13.09
C ASN A 75 -1.28 19.04 -12.49
N GLN A 76 -2.12 18.38 -13.27
CA GLN A 76 -3.42 17.89 -12.81
C GLN A 76 -3.25 16.85 -11.68
N ALA A 77 -2.26 15.97 -11.82
CA ALA A 77 -1.96 14.99 -10.76
C ALA A 77 -1.53 15.68 -9.44
N ILE A 78 -0.68 16.70 -9.50
CA ILE A 78 -0.25 17.50 -8.34
C ILE A 78 -1.44 18.26 -7.73
N GLU A 79 -2.20 18.98 -8.54
CA GLU A 79 -3.35 19.80 -8.09
C GLU A 79 -4.45 18.94 -7.44
N SER A 80 -4.63 17.71 -7.91
CA SER A 80 -5.62 16.77 -7.38
C SER A 80 -5.40 16.40 -5.92
N ARG A 81 -4.20 16.63 -5.37
CA ARG A 81 -3.87 16.44 -3.95
C ARG A 81 -4.05 17.69 -3.10
N GLY A 82 -4.38 18.83 -3.71
CA GLY A 82 -4.75 20.06 -3.00
C GLY A 82 -6.02 19.91 -2.17
N ALA A 83 -6.32 20.90 -1.32
CA ALA A 83 -7.46 20.84 -0.39
C ALA A 83 -8.83 20.63 -1.09
N GLU A 84 -8.99 21.16 -2.28
CA GLU A 84 -10.21 21.02 -3.11
C GLU A 84 -10.01 20.00 -4.26
N GLY A 85 -8.92 19.25 -4.23
CA GLY A 85 -8.59 18.32 -5.32
C GLY A 85 -9.37 17.00 -5.23
N ASP A 86 -9.53 16.33 -6.36
CA ASP A 86 -10.31 15.09 -6.51
C ASP A 86 -9.84 13.95 -5.60
N PHE A 87 -8.57 13.97 -5.21
CA PHE A 87 -7.96 12.96 -4.34
C PHE A 87 -7.56 13.49 -2.95
N ALA A 88 -8.09 14.65 -2.54
CA ALA A 88 -7.84 15.23 -1.22
C ALA A 88 -8.31 14.34 -0.06
N THR A 89 -9.36 13.54 -0.28
CA THR A 89 -10.01 12.69 0.75
C THR A 89 -9.30 11.36 0.98
N LEU A 90 -8.29 11.00 0.16
CA LEU A 90 -7.56 9.74 0.31
C LEU A 90 -6.73 9.73 1.60
N LYS A 91 -6.61 8.53 2.19
CA LYS A 91 -5.98 8.30 3.50
C LYS A 91 -4.87 7.24 3.43
N ALA A 92 -4.44 6.76 4.59
CA ALA A 92 -3.40 5.73 4.72
C ALA A 92 -3.77 4.35 4.16
N GLY A 93 -5.05 4.08 3.91
CA GLY A 93 -5.52 2.85 3.25
C GLY A 93 -5.42 2.90 1.72
N GLN A 94 -5.06 4.04 1.12
CA GLN A 94 -5.01 4.21 -0.32
C GLN A 94 -3.60 4.56 -0.79
N LYS A 95 -3.25 4.10 -2.00
CA LYS A 95 -2.06 4.45 -2.75
C LYS A 95 -2.49 5.07 -4.08
N LEU A 96 -2.10 6.31 -4.35
CA LEU A 96 -2.41 7.01 -5.59
C LEU A 96 -1.27 6.82 -6.58
N LEU A 97 -1.62 6.51 -7.83
CA LEU A 97 -0.70 6.11 -8.88
C LEU A 97 -0.84 7.02 -10.10
N PHE A 98 0.28 7.49 -10.62
CA PHE A 98 0.42 8.30 -11.84
C PHE A 98 1.83 8.10 -12.43
N PRO A 99 2.03 8.12 -13.75
CA PRO A 99 1.06 8.13 -14.85
C PRO A 99 0.57 6.71 -15.21
N HIS A 100 -0.22 6.57 -16.27
CA HIS A 100 -0.56 5.29 -16.87
C HIS A 100 0.67 4.69 -17.58
N VAL A 101 0.62 3.39 -17.84
CA VAL A 101 1.73 2.64 -18.44
C VAL A 101 1.44 2.22 -19.86
N LEU A 102 2.47 2.19 -20.67
CA LEU A 102 2.45 1.70 -22.05
C LEU A 102 2.91 0.24 -22.06
N VAL A 103 2.11 -0.62 -22.64
CA VAL A 103 2.44 -2.03 -22.84
C VAL A 103 2.34 -2.40 -24.31
N ALA A 104 3.12 -3.38 -24.76
CA ALA A 104 3.05 -3.86 -26.13
C ALA A 104 1.62 -4.36 -26.45
N ASN A 105 1.07 -3.89 -27.57
CA ASN A 105 -0.22 -4.36 -28.03
C ASN A 105 -0.04 -5.69 -28.78
N PRO A 106 -0.62 -6.80 -28.28
CA PRO A 106 -0.49 -8.11 -28.94
C PRO A 106 -1.19 -8.17 -30.31
N GLU A 107 -2.09 -7.23 -30.59
CA GLU A 107 -2.81 -7.15 -31.86
C GLU A 107 -2.10 -6.26 -32.89
N TYR A 108 -1.00 -5.56 -32.49
CA TYR A 108 -0.21 -4.77 -33.40
C TYR A 108 0.48 -5.63 -34.47
N ASN A 109 0.21 -5.34 -35.74
CA ASN A 109 0.85 -6.02 -36.84
C ASN A 109 1.41 -4.98 -37.85
N PRO A 110 2.72 -4.75 -37.92
CA PRO A 110 3.33 -3.76 -38.80
C PRO A 110 3.25 -4.12 -40.30
N ASP A 111 2.88 -5.37 -40.64
CA ASP A 111 2.91 -5.88 -42.00
C ASP A 111 1.54 -5.74 -42.71
N VAL A 112 0.55 -5.12 -42.07
CA VAL A 112 -0.78 -4.87 -42.66
C VAL A 112 -1.00 -3.39 -42.95
N GLU A 113 -2.00 -3.08 -43.80
CA GLU A 113 -2.30 -1.69 -44.24
C GLU A 113 -2.76 -0.81 -43.07
N ASP A 114 -3.44 -1.39 -42.06
CA ASP A 114 -3.81 -0.72 -40.79
C ASP A 114 -3.21 -1.52 -39.62
N PRO A 115 -1.99 -1.17 -39.19
CA PRO A 115 -1.26 -1.92 -38.17
C PRO A 115 -1.85 -1.82 -36.76
N GLY A 116 -2.76 -0.88 -36.52
CA GLY A 116 -3.25 -0.55 -35.18
C GLY A 116 -2.22 0.21 -34.33
N GLU A 117 -2.56 0.43 -33.08
CA GLU A 117 -1.65 1.07 -32.13
C GLU A 117 -0.59 0.09 -31.63
N ARG A 118 0.67 0.50 -31.66
CA ARG A 118 1.80 -0.31 -31.18
C ARG A 118 1.76 -0.57 -29.68
N TYR A 119 1.24 0.37 -28.91
CA TYR A 119 1.14 0.30 -27.47
C TYR A 119 -0.28 0.52 -27.00
N LEU A 120 -0.64 -0.17 -25.93
CA LEU A 120 -1.88 0.07 -25.18
C LEU A 120 -1.54 0.88 -23.94
N THR A 121 -2.33 1.92 -23.67
CA THR A 121 -2.27 2.68 -22.40
C THR A 121 -3.15 1.96 -21.38
N LEU A 122 -2.55 1.56 -20.25
CA LEU A 122 -3.24 0.82 -19.19
C LEU A 122 -3.02 1.48 -17.82
N PRO A 123 -4.02 1.40 -16.92
CA PRO A 123 -3.86 1.82 -15.54
C PRO A 123 -2.75 1.04 -14.85
N VAL A 124 -1.93 1.74 -14.08
CA VAL A 124 -0.76 1.13 -13.42
C VAL A 124 -1.15 0.31 -12.18
N SER A 125 -2.34 0.50 -11.61
CA SER A 125 -2.77 -0.19 -10.38
C SER A 125 -2.69 -1.70 -10.45
N ALA A 126 -3.02 -2.30 -11.60
CA ALA A 126 -2.91 -3.75 -11.81
C ALA A 126 -1.45 -4.24 -11.74
N TYR A 127 -0.54 -3.49 -12.37
CA TYR A 127 0.89 -3.77 -12.35
C TYR A 127 1.49 -3.55 -10.96
N ALA A 128 1.10 -2.46 -10.28
CA ALA A 128 1.53 -2.16 -8.92
C ALA A 128 1.07 -3.22 -7.93
N ALA A 129 -0.17 -3.72 -8.04
CA ALA A 129 -0.66 -4.82 -7.21
C ALA A 129 0.11 -6.13 -7.48
N GLY A 130 0.39 -6.44 -8.75
CA GLY A 130 1.21 -7.59 -9.13
C GLY A 130 2.65 -7.48 -8.62
N LEU A 131 3.26 -6.30 -8.75
CA LEU A 131 4.60 -6.03 -8.21
C LEU A 131 4.61 -6.17 -6.69
N ARG A 132 3.61 -5.62 -6.00
CA ARG A 132 3.49 -5.75 -4.54
C ARG A 132 3.38 -7.22 -4.11
N ALA A 133 2.57 -8.01 -4.80
CA ALA A 133 2.45 -9.44 -4.52
C ALA A 133 3.77 -10.19 -4.75
N LYS A 134 4.52 -9.84 -5.80
CA LYS A 134 5.85 -10.38 -6.06
C LYS A 134 6.82 -10.06 -4.92
N VAL A 135 6.90 -8.80 -4.49
CA VAL A 135 7.80 -8.37 -3.40
C VAL A 135 7.39 -9.03 -2.07
N ASP A 136 6.09 -9.15 -1.79
CA ASP A 136 5.60 -9.86 -0.61
C ASP A 136 6.08 -11.32 -0.56
N LEU A 137 6.11 -11.97 -1.70
CA LEU A 137 6.52 -13.37 -1.81
C LEU A 137 8.05 -13.57 -1.76
N THR A 138 8.81 -12.68 -2.39
CA THR A 138 10.27 -12.85 -2.56
C THR A 138 11.09 -12.22 -1.43
N GLU A 139 10.64 -11.09 -0.87
CA GLU A 139 11.40 -10.30 0.09
C GLU A 139 10.62 -10.08 1.41
N GLY A 140 9.30 -10.13 1.33
CA GLY A 140 8.41 -9.99 2.47
C GLY A 140 7.59 -8.70 2.46
N TRP A 141 6.49 -8.75 3.17
CA TRP A 141 5.49 -7.69 3.25
C TRP A 141 5.97 -6.38 3.89
N HIS A 142 7.07 -6.42 4.63
CA HIS A 142 7.70 -5.27 5.30
C HIS A 142 8.61 -4.46 4.37
N VAL A 143 9.01 -5.03 3.23
CA VAL A 143 9.87 -4.36 2.24
C VAL A 143 9.03 -3.44 1.36
N SER A 144 9.56 -2.29 0.98
CA SER A 144 8.91 -1.37 0.05
C SER A 144 8.90 -1.92 -1.37
N SER A 145 7.80 -1.73 -2.12
CA SER A 145 7.76 -2.03 -3.56
C SER A 145 8.44 -0.97 -4.42
N SER A 146 8.71 0.22 -3.88
CA SER A 146 9.46 1.25 -4.57
C SER A 146 10.85 0.77 -4.99
N ASN A 147 11.32 1.21 -6.15
CA ASN A 147 12.59 0.81 -6.77
C ASN A 147 12.67 -0.68 -7.19
N HIS A 148 11.51 -1.34 -7.33
CA HIS A 148 11.42 -2.67 -7.91
C HIS A 148 10.89 -2.58 -9.34
N ALA A 149 11.47 -3.42 -10.24
CA ALA A 149 11.13 -3.39 -11.66
C ALA A 149 9.78 -4.05 -11.94
N TYR A 150 8.98 -3.35 -12.73
CA TYR A 150 7.80 -3.90 -13.38
C TYR A 150 8.19 -4.91 -14.47
N THR A 151 7.26 -5.74 -14.86
CA THR A 151 7.40 -6.68 -15.97
C THR A 151 6.35 -6.37 -17.02
N GLY A 152 6.76 -6.33 -18.29
CA GLY A 152 5.84 -6.13 -19.43
C GLY A 152 5.42 -4.69 -19.66
N ILE A 153 6.10 -3.70 -19.05
CA ILE A 153 5.90 -2.26 -19.29
C ILE A 153 7.01 -1.77 -20.20
N GLU A 154 6.63 -1.03 -21.25
CA GLU A 154 7.54 -0.44 -22.23
C GLU A 154 7.80 1.07 -21.98
N GLY A 155 6.90 1.73 -21.24
CA GLY A 155 6.99 3.15 -20.94
C GLY A 155 5.79 3.67 -20.17
N THR A 156 5.65 4.99 -20.18
CA THR A 156 4.51 5.73 -19.61
C THR A 156 3.86 6.60 -20.66
N ASP A 157 2.56 6.85 -20.55
CA ASP A 157 1.79 7.72 -21.45
C ASP A 157 2.20 9.19 -21.30
N VAL A 158 2.56 9.60 -20.08
CA VAL A 158 3.07 10.94 -19.78
C VAL A 158 4.54 10.85 -19.40
N PRO A 159 5.46 11.46 -20.16
CA PRO A 159 6.86 11.53 -19.77
C PRO A 159 7.02 12.47 -18.57
N ILE A 160 7.75 12.01 -17.56
CA ILE A 160 8.10 12.80 -16.38
C ILE A 160 9.61 12.86 -16.22
N THR A 161 10.11 13.97 -15.71
CA THR A 161 11.54 14.13 -15.44
C THR A 161 11.94 13.33 -14.20
N PHE A 162 13.09 12.64 -14.31
CA PHE A 162 13.66 11.88 -13.21
C PHE A 162 15.19 12.00 -13.20
N ALA A 163 15.75 12.34 -12.05
CA ALA A 163 17.18 12.29 -11.79
C ALA A 163 17.44 12.10 -10.29
N LEU A 164 18.32 11.15 -9.93
CA LEU A 164 18.65 10.86 -8.53
C LEU A 164 19.29 12.04 -7.79
N SER A 165 20.02 12.90 -8.51
CA SER A 165 20.67 14.08 -7.96
C SER A 165 19.79 15.33 -7.90
N ASP A 166 18.65 15.33 -8.60
CA ASP A 166 17.74 16.48 -8.66
C ASP A 166 16.51 16.26 -7.78
N LYS A 167 16.44 17.01 -6.67
CA LYS A 167 15.31 16.97 -5.75
C LYS A 167 14.05 17.62 -6.28
N THR A 168 14.18 18.41 -7.35
CA THR A 168 13.09 19.19 -7.95
C THR A 168 12.52 18.54 -9.20
N CYS A 169 13.02 17.37 -9.61
CA CYS A 169 12.45 16.63 -10.74
C CYS A 169 10.99 16.23 -10.45
N GLU A 170 10.19 16.10 -11.48
CA GLU A 170 8.74 15.85 -11.39
C GLU A 170 8.42 14.57 -10.61
N ALA A 171 9.23 13.53 -10.76
CA ALA A 171 9.06 12.29 -9.98
C ALA A 171 9.13 12.54 -8.45
N ASN A 172 10.05 13.39 -8.00
CA ASN A 172 10.17 13.75 -6.59
C ASN A 172 9.04 14.69 -6.13
N LEU A 173 8.57 15.60 -6.99
CA LEU A 173 7.43 16.47 -6.70
C LEU A 173 6.13 15.66 -6.56
N LEU A 174 5.90 14.63 -7.40
CA LEU A 174 4.79 13.70 -7.26
C LEU A 174 4.87 12.96 -5.91
N ASN A 175 6.03 12.40 -5.58
CA ASN A 175 6.23 11.71 -4.31
C ASN A 175 6.03 12.63 -3.10
N ALA A 176 6.38 13.91 -3.21
CA ALA A 176 6.14 14.92 -2.17
C ALA A 176 4.64 15.18 -1.94
N GLN A 177 3.76 14.77 -2.86
CA GLN A 177 2.31 14.81 -2.71
C GLN A 177 1.70 13.43 -2.40
N GLY A 178 2.52 12.42 -2.08
CA GLY A 178 2.05 11.07 -1.80
C GLY A 178 1.54 10.32 -3.03
N ILE A 179 2.01 10.72 -4.22
CA ILE A 179 1.70 10.06 -5.49
C ILE A 179 2.87 9.16 -5.85
N THR A 180 2.61 7.87 -6.03
CA THR A 180 3.57 6.91 -6.54
C THR A 180 3.65 7.01 -8.06
N THR A 181 4.84 7.02 -8.59
CA THR A 181 5.08 7.18 -10.03
C THR A 181 5.91 6.03 -10.62
N VAL A 182 6.09 6.07 -11.92
CA VAL A 182 6.84 5.09 -12.70
C VAL A 182 8.02 5.80 -13.36
N VAL A 183 9.22 5.29 -13.17
CA VAL A 183 10.44 5.89 -13.73
C VAL A 183 11.31 4.83 -14.40
N ASN A 184 12.10 5.25 -15.37
CA ASN A 184 13.15 4.40 -15.93
C ASN A 184 14.43 4.61 -15.09
N MET A 185 14.75 3.61 -14.28
CA MET A 185 15.92 3.63 -13.40
C MET A 185 17.17 3.18 -14.14
N TYR A 186 18.23 3.93 -14.03
CA TYR A 186 19.53 3.66 -14.65
C TYR A 186 19.96 2.18 -14.50
N GLY A 187 19.81 1.40 -15.58
CA GLY A 187 20.20 0.00 -15.64
C GLY A 187 19.23 -1.02 -15.01
N ASN A 188 18.22 -0.57 -14.27
CA ASN A 188 17.23 -1.44 -13.62
C ASN A 188 15.89 -1.55 -14.38
N GLY A 189 15.76 -0.82 -15.50
CA GLY A 189 14.53 -0.76 -16.29
C GLY A 189 13.45 0.12 -15.65
N ILE A 190 12.20 -0.15 -15.99
CA ILE A 190 11.05 0.64 -15.54
C ILE A 190 10.63 0.14 -14.15
N VAL A 191 10.73 1.03 -13.16
CA VAL A 191 10.47 0.70 -11.75
C VAL A 191 9.33 1.54 -11.16
N GLU A 192 8.71 1.02 -10.12
CA GLU A 192 7.87 1.80 -9.23
C GLU A 192 8.73 2.80 -8.44
N TRP A 193 8.30 4.06 -8.35
CA TRP A 193 9.01 5.11 -7.63
C TRP A 193 8.05 5.88 -6.71
N GLY A 194 8.17 5.63 -5.42
CA GLY A 194 7.33 6.16 -4.37
C GLY A 194 6.84 5.07 -3.44
N ASN A 195 6.85 5.34 -2.14
CA ASN A 195 6.51 4.39 -1.10
C ASN A 195 5.55 4.96 -0.05
N TYR A 196 4.98 6.14 -0.32
CA TYR A 196 3.99 6.74 0.54
C TYR A 196 2.59 6.27 0.20
N THR A 197 1.75 6.19 1.24
CA THR A 197 0.30 6.17 1.08
C THR A 197 -0.22 7.57 0.78
N ALA A 198 -1.48 7.66 0.39
CA ALA A 198 -2.14 8.94 0.15
C ALA A 198 -2.40 9.77 1.44
N ALA A 199 -2.04 9.28 2.62
CA ALA A 199 -2.02 10.10 3.84
C ALA A 199 -0.88 11.14 3.85
N PHE A 200 0.20 10.90 3.09
CA PHE A 200 1.26 11.87 2.92
C PHE A 200 0.83 12.99 1.93
N PRO A 201 1.17 14.27 2.12
CA PRO A 201 2.03 14.83 3.17
C PRO A 201 1.31 15.22 4.47
N SER A 202 -0.02 15.04 4.58
CA SER A 202 -0.77 15.40 5.79
C SER A 202 -0.33 14.60 7.02
N THR A 203 0.11 13.35 6.82
CA THR A 203 0.71 12.49 7.84
C THR A 203 2.17 12.27 7.49
N THR A 204 3.06 12.56 8.44
CA THR A 204 4.52 12.40 8.29
C THR A 204 5.10 11.35 9.24
N THR A 205 4.25 10.67 10.01
CA THR A 205 4.64 9.56 10.88
C THR A 205 4.94 8.29 10.06
N PRO A 206 5.63 7.29 10.61
CA PRO A 206 6.03 6.09 9.86
C PRO A 206 4.89 5.33 9.18
N ASP A 207 3.67 5.44 9.64
CA ASP A 207 2.48 4.82 9.03
C ASP A 207 2.01 5.50 7.73
N ALA A 208 2.63 6.63 7.35
CA ALA A 208 2.51 7.17 6.00
C ALA A 208 3.19 6.30 4.94
N PHE A 209 4.16 5.46 5.31
CA PHE A 209 4.77 4.51 4.37
C PHE A 209 3.86 3.32 4.11
N GLU A 210 3.69 2.97 2.85
CA GLU A 210 2.86 1.83 2.44
C GLU A 210 3.30 0.52 3.12
N CYS A 211 4.59 0.19 3.09
CA CYS A 211 5.11 -1.04 3.68
C CYS A 211 4.90 -1.09 5.20
N VAL A 212 5.00 0.03 5.90
CA VAL A 212 4.72 0.12 7.34
C VAL A 212 3.22 -0.06 7.61
N ARG A 213 2.37 0.61 6.82
CA ARG A 213 0.91 0.47 6.94
C ARG A 213 0.47 -0.98 6.69
N ARG A 214 1.00 -1.62 5.67
CA ARG A 214 0.75 -3.04 5.36
C ARG A 214 1.27 -3.96 6.47
N SER A 215 2.45 -3.67 7.01
CA SER A 215 3.00 -4.41 8.16
C SER A 215 2.03 -4.40 9.34
N LEU A 216 1.48 -3.23 9.68
CA LEU A 216 0.48 -3.11 10.74
C LEU A 216 -0.77 -3.96 10.44
N MET A 217 -1.30 -3.88 9.22
CA MET A 217 -2.49 -4.65 8.79
C MET A 217 -2.26 -6.16 8.90
N ILE A 218 -1.11 -6.64 8.41
CA ILE A 218 -0.75 -8.07 8.44
C ILE A 218 -0.52 -8.56 9.87
N MET A 219 0.16 -7.78 10.70
CA MET A 219 0.37 -8.14 12.11
C MET A 219 -0.95 -8.19 12.88
N LYS A 220 -1.82 -7.20 12.72
CA LYS A 220 -3.16 -7.20 13.33
C LYS A 220 -3.94 -8.45 12.93
N ARG A 221 -4.02 -8.73 11.62
CA ARG A 221 -4.72 -9.92 11.11
C ARG A 221 -4.12 -11.21 11.66
N SER A 222 -2.79 -11.35 11.68
CA SER A 222 -2.10 -12.53 12.21
C SER A 222 -2.39 -12.75 13.69
N ILE A 223 -2.35 -11.69 14.50
CA ILE A 223 -2.67 -11.74 15.93
C ILE A 223 -4.13 -12.10 16.13
N THR A 224 -5.05 -11.44 15.40
CA THR A 224 -6.49 -11.72 15.49
C THR A 224 -6.79 -13.19 15.15
N MET A 225 -6.22 -13.70 14.06
CA MET A 225 -6.42 -15.12 13.66
C MET A 225 -5.82 -16.08 14.69
N ALA A 226 -4.63 -15.80 15.24
CA ALA A 226 -4.03 -16.65 16.27
C ALA A 226 -4.82 -16.67 17.57
N CYS A 227 -5.46 -15.55 17.92
CA CYS A 227 -6.23 -15.40 19.15
C CYS A 227 -7.71 -15.77 19.00
N ALA A 228 -8.24 -15.85 17.77
CA ALA A 228 -9.66 -16.17 17.53
C ALA A 228 -10.12 -17.47 18.19
N GLN A 229 -9.26 -18.47 18.28
CA GLN A 229 -9.56 -19.76 18.93
C GLN A 229 -9.82 -19.66 20.44
N PHE A 230 -9.52 -18.52 21.06
CA PHE A 230 -9.71 -18.30 22.49
C PHE A 230 -11.02 -17.57 22.82
N ILE A 231 -11.65 -16.92 21.84
CA ILE A 231 -12.90 -16.18 22.00
C ILE A 231 -13.99 -17.17 22.37
N ASP A 232 -14.79 -16.84 23.40
CA ASP A 232 -15.87 -17.67 24.00
C ASP A 232 -15.42 -19.04 24.60
N VAL A 233 -14.13 -19.39 24.46
CA VAL A 233 -13.56 -20.65 24.96
C VAL A 233 -12.77 -20.44 26.26
N LYS A 234 -11.96 -19.36 26.31
CA LYS A 234 -11.12 -19.05 27.47
C LYS A 234 -11.84 -18.15 28.46
N GLN A 235 -11.41 -18.22 29.71
CA GLN A 235 -12.00 -17.48 30.82
C GLN A 235 -11.13 -16.26 31.17
N VAL A 236 -11.73 -15.22 31.72
CA VAL A 236 -11.03 -14.07 32.26
C VAL A 236 -10.33 -14.43 33.56
N LYS A 237 -9.16 -15.03 33.44
CA LYS A 237 -8.27 -15.38 34.57
C LYS A 237 -6.81 -15.18 34.19
N GLN A 238 -5.95 -14.94 35.15
CA GLN A 238 -4.54 -14.58 34.93
C GLN A 238 -3.82 -15.55 33.97
N ALA A 239 -4.03 -16.87 34.17
CA ALA A 239 -3.35 -17.88 33.33
C ALA A 239 -3.72 -17.79 31.85
N ASP A 240 -4.99 -17.49 31.51
CA ASP A 240 -5.43 -17.36 30.12
C ASP A 240 -5.00 -15.98 29.52
N ILE A 241 -4.98 -14.92 30.32
CA ILE A 241 -4.42 -13.60 29.92
C ILE A 241 -2.92 -13.74 29.60
N ASP A 242 -2.17 -14.43 30.47
CA ASP A 242 -0.74 -14.67 30.26
C ASP A 242 -0.47 -15.55 29.03
N LEU A 243 -1.32 -16.53 28.77
CA LEU A 243 -1.24 -17.37 27.57
C LEU A 243 -1.34 -16.54 26.29
N VAL A 244 -2.39 -15.72 26.17
CA VAL A 244 -2.59 -14.85 24.99
C VAL A 244 -1.42 -13.88 24.84
N ARG A 245 -1.02 -13.20 25.93
CA ARG A 245 0.13 -12.28 25.91
C ARG A 245 1.40 -12.96 25.44
N ASN A 246 1.69 -14.16 25.91
CA ASN A 246 2.90 -14.90 25.54
C ASN A 246 2.88 -15.32 24.07
N ILE A 247 1.74 -15.74 23.51
CA ILE A 247 1.62 -16.07 22.08
C ILE A 247 1.91 -14.86 21.22
N VAL A 248 1.34 -13.71 21.56
CA VAL A 248 1.58 -12.46 20.80
C VAL A 248 3.04 -12.00 20.93
N ASN A 249 3.64 -12.10 22.10
CA ASN A 249 5.03 -11.75 22.32
C ASN A 249 6.00 -12.69 21.58
N GLN A 250 5.70 -13.99 21.51
CA GLN A 250 6.49 -14.92 20.68
C GLN A 250 6.42 -14.54 19.20
N TYR A 251 5.26 -14.11 18.71
CA TYR A 251 5.12 -13.62 17.36
C TYR A 251 5.99 -12.37 17.11
N TYR A 252 5.93 -11.36 17.98
CA TYR A 252 6.77 -10.16 17.88
C TYR A 252 8.28 -10.47 17.96
N ASN A 253 8.68 -11.35 18.89
CA ASN A 253 10.07 -11.77 19.01
C ASN A 253 10.59 -12.43 17.72
N ARG A 254 9.75 -13.26 17.07
CA ARG A 254 10.08 -13.86 15.78
C ARG A 254 10.25 -12.80 14.70
N LEU A 255 9.30 -11.85 14.57
CA LEU A 255 9.40 -10.79 13.58
C LEU A 255 10.64 -9.89 13.79
N THR A 256 11.01 -9.63 15.05
CA THR A 256 12.23 -8.89 15.40
C THR A 256 13.48 -9.67 15.02
N ALA A 257 13.52 -10.97 15.32
CA ALA A 257 14.63 -11.86 14.96
C ALA A 257 14.80 -12.00 13.43
N GLU A 258 13.70 -11.97 12.69
CA GLU A 258 13.69 -11.98 11.21
C GLU A 258 14.00 -10.59 10.61
N GLY A 259 14.17 -9.56 11.42
CA GLY A 259 14.45 -8.18 10.97
C GLY A 259 13.26 -7.47 10.32
N LYS A 260 12.05 -7.99 10.45
CA LYS A 260 10.83 -7.41 9.85
C LYS A 260 10.31 -6.21 10.60
N ILE A 261 10.59 -6.15 11.91
CA ILE A 261 10.31 -5.01 12.78
C ILE A 261 11.54 -4.77 13.68
N VAL A 262 11.67 -3.57 14.21
CA VAL A 262 12.75 -3.23 15.15
C VAL A 262 12.41 -3.71 16.56
N TYR A 263 11.14 -3.59 16.95
CA TYR A 263 10.65 -3.94 18.28
C TYR A 263 9.16 -4.25 18.24
N GLY A 264 8.69 -5.12 19.13
CA GLY A 264 7.28 -5.37 19.37
C GLY A 264 7.02 -6.02 20.72
N GLN A 265 5.97 -5.57 21.40
CA GLN A 265 5.56 -6.10 22.69
C GLN A 265 4.04 -6.01 22.87
N CYS A 266 3.48 -7.06 23.45
CA CYS A 266 2.10 -7.11 23.93
C CYS A 266 2.09 -7.15 25.46
N PHE A 267 1.26 -6.33 26.07
CA PHE A 267 1.09 -6.30 27.51
C PHE A 267 -0.39 -6.12 27.90
N PHE A 268 -0.71 -6.55 29.13
CA PHE A 268 -2.00 -6.31 29.74
C PHE A 268 -1.88 -5.07 30.63
N ASP A 269 -2.66 -4.04 30.30
CA ASP A 269 -2.70 -2.79 31.04
C ASP A 269 -3.94 -2.78 31.95
N PRO A 270 -3.78 -2.85 33.29
CA PRO A 270 -4.91 -2.81 34.23
C PRO A 270 -5.79 -1.57 34.08
N ALA A 271 -5.21 -0.42 33.67
CA ALA A 271 -5.96 0.82 33.48
C ALA A 271 -6.98 0.74 32.33
N LYS A 272 -6.71 -0.10 31.32
CA LYS A 272 -7.61 -0.37 30.18
C LYS A 272 -8.55 -1.55 30.41
N ASN A 273 -8.44 -2.20 31.55
CA ASN A 273 -9.20 -3.40 31.90
C ASN A 273 -9.87 -3.25 33.27
N PRO A 274 -10.81 -2.31 33.44
CA PRO A 274 -11.53 -2.13 34.69
C PRO A 274 -12.39 -3.37 34.99
N ALA A 275 -12.69 -3.61 36.27
CA ALA A 275 -13.45 -4.76 36.69
C ALA A 275 -14.83 -4.90 36.04
N THR A 276 -15.43 -3.79 35.65
CA THR A 276 -16.71 -3.75 34.91
C THR A 276 -16.61 -4.36 33.52
N GLU A 277 -15.52 -4.11 32.78
CA GLU A 277 -15.28 -4.70 31.45
C GLU A 277 -14.91 -6.18 31.59
N LEU A 278 -14.02 -6.51 32.54
CA LEU A 278 -13.63 -7.89 32.79
C LEU A 278 -14.82 -8.77 33.23
N ALA A 279 -15.76 -8.21 33.98
CA ALA A 279 -17.00 -8.93 34.38
C ALA A 279 -17.92 -9.23 33.19
N GLN A 280 -17.79 -8.47 32.08
CA GLN A 280 -18.51 -8.73 30.83
C GLN A 280 -17.72 -9.66 29.89
N GLY A 281 -16.52 -10.07 30.27
CA GLY A 281 -15.65 -10.90 29.44
C GLY A 281 -14.78 -10.09 28.47
N TYR A 282 -14.75 -8.77 28.56
CA TYR A 282 -13.97 -7.92 27.66
C TYR A 282 -12.56 -7.75 28.19
N VAL A 283 -11.58 -8.14 27.38
CA VAL A 283 -10.16 -8.03 27.72
C VAL A 283 -9.44 -7.26 26.64
N THR A 284 -8.77 -6.17 27.02
CA THR A 284 -7.97 -5.33 26.12
C THR A 284 -6.48 -5.61 26.32
N PHE A 285 -5.82 -6.03 25.23
CA PHE A 285 -4.36 -6.15 25.15
C PHE A 285 -3.80 -4.91 24.45
N SER A 286 -2.76 -4.32 25.02
CA SER A 286 -2.02 -3.22 24.40
C SER A 286 -0.82 -3.76 23.65
N ASN A 287 -0.66 -3.32 22.40
CA ASN A 287 0.46 -3.69 21.54
C ASN A 287 1.27 -2.43 21.21
N GLU A 288 2.56 -2.48 21.46
CA GLU A 288 3.53 -1.47 21.04
C GLU A 288 4.51 -2.10 20.04
N TRP A 289 4.86 -1.38 19.00
CA TRP A 289 5.82 -1.86 18.01
C TRP A 289 6.52 -0.71 17.31
N THR A 290 7.73 -0.99 16.82
CA THR A 290 8.54 -0.05 16.05
C THR A 290 8.82 -0.66 14.68
N PRO A 291 8.36 -0.03 13.59
CA PRO A 291 8.62 -0.51 12.24
C PRO A 291 10.08 -0.34 11.81
N ALA A 292 10.55 -1.20 10.92
CA ALA A 292 11.70 -0.91 10.09
C ALA A 292 11.25 0.00 8.95
N VAL A 293 11.60 1.28 9.01
CA VAL A 293 11.22 2.26 7.98
C VAL A 293 12.17 2.21 6.79
N PRO A 294 11.69 2.41 5.54
CA PRO A 294 12.55 2.45 4.37
C PRO A 294 13.47 3.67 4.39
N MET A 295 14.71 3.51 3.88
CA MET A 295 15.63 4.62 3.68
C MET A 295 15.14 5.53 2.56
N GLN A 296 14.65 6.72 2.92
CA GLN A 296 14.14 7.70 1.96
C GLN A 296 15.24 8.54 1.30
N ARG A 297 16.32 8.75 2.01
CA ARG A 297 17.38 9.63 1.57
C ARG A 297 18.71 9.19 2.12
N MET A 298 19.70 9.10 1.23
CA MET A 298 21.10 8.98 1.58
C MET A 298 21.83 10.25 1.17
N THR A 299 22.63 10.82 2.07
CA THR A 299 23.47 11.97 1.79
C THR A 299 24.92 11.57 2.01
N PHE A 300 25.75 11.75 0.98
CA PHE A 300 27.19 11.53 1.05
C PHE A 300 27.87 12.89 1.10
N ASP A 301 28.61 13.15 2.19
CA ASP A 301 29.44 14.34 2.30
C ASP A 301 30.85 14.03 1.80
N HIS A 302 31.27 14.71 0.74
CA HIS A 302 32.56 14.49 0.10
C HIS A 302 33.52 15.63 0.47
N LYS A 303 34.58 15.30 1.17
CA LYS A 303 35.67 16.23 1.50
C LYS A 303 36.93 15.90 0.70
N ILE A 304 37.46 16.89 0.02
CA ILE A 304 38.78 16.79 -0.64
C ILE A 304 39.85 17.00 0.43
N ASP A 305 40.66 15.97 0.68
CA ASP A 305 41.79 16.06 1.62
C ASP A 305 43.10 16.26 0.84
N ILE A 306 43.49 17.50 0.67
CA ILE A 306 44.71 17.87 -0.05
C ILE A 306 45.98 17.45 0.70
N ASN A 307 45.90 17.16 2.01
CA ASN A 307 47.10 16.75 2.78
C ASN A 307 47.58 15.36 2.35
N LYS A 308 46.72 14.57 1.72
CA LYS A 308 47.12 13.27 1.18
C LYS A 308 48.01 13.37 -0.08
N LEU A 309 48.12 14.54 -0.69
CA LEU A 309 49.07 14.75 -1.79
C LEU A 309 50.53 14.60 -1.33
N SER A 310 50.83 14.85 -0.03
CA SER A 310 52.16 14.65 0.53
C SER A 310 52.59 13.19 0.64
N THR A 311 51.73 12.23 0.38
CA THR A 311 52.02 10.79 0.36
C THR A 311 52.39 10.25 -1.02
N ILE A 312 52.49 11.12 -2.05
CA ILE A 312 52.94 10.76 -3.39
C ILE A 312 54.47 10.75 -3.36
N GLU A 313 55.08 9.57 -3.52
CA GLU A 313 56.53 9.37 -3.67
C GLU A 313 56.95 9.40 -5.13
#